data_54a907a214ad0b9b5d1e8e6e3f4b45e2
#
_entry.id   54a907a214ad0b9b5d1e8e6e3f4b45e2
#
_cell.length_a   1.000
_cell.length_b   1.000
_cell.length_c   1.000
_cell.angle_alpha   90.00
_cell.angle_beta   90.00
_cell.angle_gamma   90.00
#
_symmetry.space_group_name_H-M   'P 1'
#
loop_
_entity.id
_entity.type
_entity.pdbx_description
1 polymer ?
#
loop_
_entity_poly.entity_id
_entity_poly.type
_entity_poly.pdbx_seq_one_letter_code
_entity_poly.pdbx_strand_id
1 'polypeptide(L)'
;MKKILSVIIAVLFIGIANGQTLLIYGGSNHDVYLGKLNASRYDSESIWNEYGRYGSKYNSNSIWNEYGQYGSKYSSYSPFNEYGSNPPVLVDSQGNFYGYFTANRYRPKRANFDLVNIICEYHEKIREDVGEWYDKIF
;
A
#
# COMPACT_ATOMS: atom_id res chain seq x y z
N MET A 1 7.31 16.89 -13.72
CA MET A 1 7.05 16.23 -12.42
C MET A 1 6.55 14.81 -12.60
N LYS A 2 5.45 14.59 -13.33
CA LYS A 2 4.91 13.25 -13.58
C LYS A 2 5.95 12.29 -14.19
N LYS A 3 6.71 12.73 -15.19
CA LYS A 3 7.72 11.89 -15.84
C LYS A 3 8.85 11.49 -14.90
N ILE A 4 9.29 12.42 -14.05
CA ILE A 4 10.37 12.15 -13.10
C ILE A 4 9.93 11.12 -12.08
N LEU A 5 8.73 11.26 -11.54
CA LEU A 5 8.18 10.32 -10.57
C LEU A 5 8.02 8.93 -11.18
N SER A 6 7.50 8.84 -12.40
CA SER A 6 7.32 7.57 -13.10
C SER A 6 8.66 6.85 -13.34
N VAL A 7 9.70 7.58 -13.72
CA VAL A 7 11.02 7.00 -13.95
C VAL A 7 11.61 6.43 -12.66
N ILE A 8 11.51 7.16 -11.55
CA ILE A 8 12.03 6.71 -10.26
C ILE A 8 11.35 5.43 -9.82
N ILE A 9 10.02 5.37 -9.93
CA ILE A 9 9.25 4.20 -9.51
C ILE A 9 9.53 3.02 -10.43
N ALA A 10 9.65 3.23 -11.74
CA ALA A 10 9.95 2.16 -12.69
C ALA A 10 11.30 1.51 -12.37
N VAL A 11 12.32 2.30 -12.03
CA VAL A 11 13.63 1.77 -11.65
C VAL A 11 13.52 0.90 -10.40
N LEU A 12 12.75 1.33 -9.41
CA LEU A 12 12.56 0.55 -8.20
C LEU A 12 11.82 -0.75 -8.45
N PHE A 13 10.79 -0.76 -9.27
CA PHE A 13 10.07 -1.98 -9.59
C PHE A 13 10.95 -2.99 -10.32
N ILE A 14 11.84 -2.53 -11.19
CA ILE A 14 12.82 -3.40 -11.81
C ILE A 14 13.71 -4.06 -10.75
N GLY A 15 14.13 -3.28 -9.75
CA GLY A 15 14.98 -3.78 -8.67
C GLY A 15 14.24 -4.67 -7.68
N ILE A 16 12.91 -4.48 -7.50
CA ILE A 16 12.15 -5.22 -6.52
C ILE A 16 11.91 -6.66 -6.95
N ALA A 17 11.37 -6.90 -8.15
CA ALA A 17 10.91 -8.25 -8.41
C ALA A 17 10.57 -8.57 -9.86
N ASN A 18 11.11 -7.87 -10.83
CA ASN A 18 10.83 -8.15 -12.24
C ASN A 18 9.32 -8.22 -12.54
N GLY A 19 8.56 -7.26 -12.03
CA GLY A 19 7.13 -7.21 -12.23
C GLY A 19 6.31 -8.05 -11.26
N GLN A 20 6.92 -8.58 -10.21
CA GLN A 20 6.24 -9.39 -9.22
C GLN A 20 5.22 -8.57 -8.43
N THR A 21 4.02 -9.14 -8.23
CA THR A 21 2.95 -8.50 -7.48
C THR A 21 3.17 -8.66 -5.98
N LEU A 22 3.02 -7.58 -5.25
CA LEU A 22 3.09 -7.58 -3.80
C LEU A 22 1.68 -7.54 -3.21
N LEU A 23 1.43 -8.45 -2.28
CA LEU A 23 0.16 -8.63 -1.59
C LEU A 23 0.27 -8.01 -0.19
N ILE A 24 -0.82 -7.40 0.26
CA ILE A 24 -0.88 -6.74 1.57
C ILE A 24 -1.71 -7.61 2.50
N TYR A 25 -1.14 -7.98 3.64
CA TYR A 25 -1.84 -8.72 4.67
C TYR A 25 -1.76 -7.98 5.99
N GLY A 26 -2.92 -7.78 6.63
CA GLY A 26 -3.03 -7.07 7.89
C GLY A 26 -3.64 -7.92 8.99
N GLY A 27 -3.94 -7.28 10.11
CA GLY A 27 -4.47 -7.94 11.29
C GLY A 27 -3.36 -8.45 12.21
N SER A 28 -3.74 -8.90 13.41
CA SER A 28 -2.77 -9.35 14.42
C SER A 28 -1.97 -10.58 13.98
N ASN A 29 -2.55 -11.43 13.14
CA ASN A 29 -1.90 -12.64 12.64
C ASN A 29 -1.46 -12.49 11.17
N HIS A 30 -1.60 -11.32 10.59
CA HIS A 30 -1.28 -11.05 9.18
C HIS A 30 -1.96 -12.02 8.22
N ASP A 31 -3.23 -12.31 8.49
CA ASP A 31 -4.05 -13.22 7.67
C ASP A 31 -5.25 -12.53 7.03
N VAL A 32 -5.38 -11.21 7.17
CA VAL A 32 -6.44 -10.43 6.54
C VAL A 32 -5.91 -9.82 5.25
N TYR A 33 -6.43 -10.29 4.12
CA TYR A 33 -6.01 -9.79 2.81
C TYR A 33 -6.51 -8.37 2.57
N LEU A 34 -5.62 -7.48 2.18
CA LEU A 34 -5.92 -6.07 1.96
C LEU A 34 -5.65 -5.61 0.53
N GLY A 35 -5.45 -6.54 -0.39
CA GLY A 35 -5.30 -6.24 -1.80
C GLY A 35 -3.86 -6.25 -2.29
N LYS A 36 -3.71 -5.85 -3.55
CA LYS A 36 -2.42 -5.82 -4.24
C LYS A 36 -1.85 -4.41 -4.23
N LEU A 37 -0.60 -4.27 -3.84
CA LEU A 37 0.07 -2.98 -3.71
C LEU A 37 0.38 -2.33 -5.07
N ASN A 38 0.80 -3.13 -6.03
CA ASN A 38 1.36 -2.64 -7.30
C ASN A 38 0.67 -3.21 -8.54
N ALA A 39 -0.60 -3.58 -8.42
CA ALA A 39 -1.38 -4.06 -9.56
C ALA A 39 -2.01 -2.90 -10.32
N SER A 40 -2.41 -3.17 -11.57
CA SER A 40 -3.12 -2.21 -12.39
C SER A 40 -4.39 -1.70 -11.68
N ARG A 41 -4.72 -0.44 -11.94
CA ARG A 41 -5.96 0.15 -11.41
C ARG A 41 -7.23 -0.56 -11.90
N TYR A 42 -7.11 -1.41 -12.91
CA TYR A 42 -8.24 -2.19 -13.44
C TYR A 42 -8.32 -3.60 -12.84
N ASP A 43 -7.33 -4.02 -12.06
CA ASP A 43 -7.36 -5.29 -11.33
C ASP A 43 -8.33 -5.17 -10.16
N SER A 44 -9.26 -6.13 -10.05
CA SER A 44 -10.30 -6.09 -9.01
C SER A 44 -9.75 -6.14 -7.58
N GLU A 45 -8.51 -6.61 -7.40
CA GLU A 45 -7.88 -6.71 -6.09
C GLU A 45 -6.86 -5.60 -5.82
N SER A 46 -6.68 -4.69 -6.76
CA SER A 46 -5.71 -3.61 -6.61
C SER A 46 -6.19 -2.55 -5.61
N ILE A 47 -5.28 -2.06 -4.79
CA ILE A 47 -5.56 -0.90 -3.95
C ILE A 47 -5.79 0.36 -4.79
N TRP A 48 -5.42 0.34 -6.08
CA TRP A 48 -5.59 1.46 -6.99
C TRP A 48 -6.91 1.42 -7.76
N ASN A 49 -7.70 0.38 -7.59
CA ASN A 49 -9.04 0.29 -8.18
C ASN A 49 -10.05 0.92 -7.24
N GLU A 50 -10.39 2.19 -7.48
CA GLU A 50 -11.30 2.94 -6.59
C GLU A 50 -12.72 2.38 -6.52
N TYR A 51 -13.09 1.52 -7.47
CA TYR A 51 -14.40 0.85 -7.49
C TYR A 51 -14.33 -0.57 -6.92
N GLY A 52 -13.13 -1.05 -6.60
CA GLY A 52 -12.93 -2.39 -6.07
C GLY A 52 -12.94 -2.43 -4.55
N ARG A 53 -12.98 -3.65 -4.03
CA ARG A 53 -13.04 -3.89 -2.58
C ARG A 53 -11.86 -3.27 -1.83
N TYR A 54 -10.67 -3.30 -2.42
CA TYR A 54 -9.46 -2.88 -1.73
C TYR A 54 -9.01 -1.46 -2.08
N GLY A 55 -9.63 -0.86 -3.08
CA GLY A 55 -9.32 0.49 -3.52
C GLY A 55 -10.38 1.52 -3.15
N SER A 56 -11.57 1.09 -2.79
CA SER A 56 -12.65 1.99 -2.41
C SER A 56 -12.42 2.54 -1.00
N LYS A 57 -12.52 3.85 -0.84
CA LYS A 57 -12.37 4.48 0.47
C LYS A 57 -13.55 4.20 1.44
N TYR A 58 -14.54 3.47 0.98
CA TYR A 58 -15.71 3.14 1.79
C TYR A 58 -15.70 1.69 2.29
N ASN A 59 -14.80 0.86 1.82
CA ASN A 59 -14.77 -0.55 2.19
C ASN A 59 -13.93 -0.78 3.44
N SER A 60 -14.39 -1.66 4.34
CA SER A 60 -13.69 -1.93 5.61
C SER A 60 -12.32 -2.62 5.42
N ASN A 61 -12.07 -3.26 4.29
CA ASN A 61 -10.79 -3.90 3.98
C ASN A 61 -9.86 -3.02 3.14
N SER A 62 -10.23 -1.76 2.92
CA SER A 62 -9.41 -0.84 2.13
C SER A 62 -8.51 -0.01 3.03
N ILE A 63 -7.25 0.11 2.65
CA ILE A 63 -6.32 1.00 3.36
C ILE A 63 -6.69 2.47 3.16
N TRP A 64 -7.52 2.78 2.17
CA TRP A 64 -7.96 4.17 1.92
C TRP A 64 -9.16 4.58 2.78
N ASN A 65 -9.76 3.67 3.53
CA ASN A 65 -10.86 3.99 4.43
C ASN A 65 -10.33 4.62 5.72
N GLU A 66 -10.40 5.94 5.82
CA GLU A 66 -9.85 6.66 6.97
C GLU A 66 -10.56 6.37 8.30
N TYR A 67 -11.76 5.80 8.23
CA TYR A 67 -12.53 5.40 9.42
C TYR A 67 -12.42 3.90 9.71
N GLY A 68 -11.72 3.17 8.86
CA GLY A 68 -11.58 1.73 9.00
C GLY A 68 -10.36 1.32 9.80
N GLN A 69 -10.36 0.07 10.24
CA GLN A 69 -9.27 -0.51 11.02
C GLN A 69 -7.94 -0.50 10.26
N TYR A 70 -7.99 -0.61 8.93
CA TYR A 70 -6.78 -0.71 8.11
C TYR A 70 -6.40 0.59 7.41
N GLY A 71 -7.18 1.64 7.59
CA GLY A 71 -6.92 2.92 6.93
C GLY A 71 -6.78 4.11 7.87
N SER A 72 -7.27 3.99 9.10
CA SER A 72 -7.20 5.06 10.08
C SER A 72 -5.77 5.27 10.57
N LYS A 73 -5.32 6.51 10.57
CA LYS A 73 -3.99 6.84 11.10
C LYS A 73 -3.88 6.67 12.62
N TYR A 74 -4.98 6.34 13.28
CA TYR A 74 -5.02 6.09 14.73
C TYR A 74 -5.12 4.60 15.06
N SER A 75 -5.34 3.74 14.07
CA SER A 75 -5.46 2.30 14.28
C SER A 75 -4.09 1.63 14.34
N SER A 76 -3.91 0.71 15.31
CA SER A 76 -2.68 -0.06 15.40
C SER A 76 -2.45 -1.00 14.22
N TYR A 77 -3.48 -1.26 13.41
CA TYR A 77 -3.43 -2.17 12.27
C TYR A 77 -3.27 -1.47 10.92
N SER A 78 -3.22 -0.14 10.94
CA SER A 78 -3.10 0.65 9.71
C SER A 78 -1.65 0.90 9.34
N PRO A 79 -1.31 0.92 8.04
CA PRO A 79 0.03 1.33 7.63
C PRO A 79 0.30 2.81 7.93
N PHE A 80 -0.73 3.61 8.13
CA PHE A 80 -0.61 5.07 8.26
C PHE A 80 -0.45 5.56 9.69
N ASN A 81 -0.50 4.67 10.66
CA ASN A 81 -0.22 5.00 12.05
C ASN A 81 1.28 4.80 12.32
N GLU A 82 2.01 5.90 12.44
CA GLU A 82 3.47 5.84 12.68
C GLU A 82 3.83 5.25 14.05
N TYR A 83 2.84 5.04 14.90
CA TYR A 83 3.02 4.40 16.22
C TYR A 83 2.29 3.05 16.30
N GLY A 84 1.78 2.57 15.17
CA GLY A 84 1.02 1.33 15.15
C GLY A 84 1.87 0.11 15.48
N SER A 85 1.34 -0.78 16.32
CA SER A 85 2.06 -1.98 16.78
C SER A 85 1.92 -3.16 15.83
N ASN A 86 0.89 -3.19 14.99
CA ASN A 86 0.58 -4.31 14.10
C ASN A 86 0.34 -3.86 12.66
N PRO A 87 1.32 -3.20 12.01
CA PRO A 87 1.13 -2.78 10.63
C PRO A 87 1.05 -3.99 9.71
N PRO A 88 0.45 -3.81 8.51
CA PRO A 88 0.42 -4.87 7.52
C PRO A 88 1.81 -5.27 7.05
N VAL A 89 1.90 -6.47 6.47
CA VAL A 89 3.10 -6.97 5.82
C VAL A 89 2.91 -7.01 4.32
N LEU A 90 4.01 -6.95 3.58
CA LEU A 90 4.04 -7.13 2.14
C LEU A 90 4.70 -8.48 1.83
N VAL A 91 3.99 -9.28 1.05
CA VAL A 91 4.48 -10.61 0.63
C VAL A 91 4.20 -10.79 -0.86
N ASP A 92 4.92 -11.71 -1.49
CA ASP A 92 4.57 -12.13 -2.85
C ASP A 92 3.63 -13.32 -2.83
N SER A 93 3.27 -13.84 -4.01
CA SER A 93 2.35 -14.97 -4.13
C SER A 93 2.90 -16.27 -3.54
N GLN A 94 4.20 -16.35 -3.29
CA GLN A 94 4.86 -17.49 -2.70
C GLN A 94 5.12 -17.33 -1.20
N GLY A 95 4.66 -16.22 -0.63
CA GLY A 95 4.80 -15.95 0.80
C GLY A 95 6.13 -15.34 1.21
N ASN A 96 6.98 -14.93 0.27
CA ASN A 96 8.22 -14.26 0.60
C ASN A 96 7.94 -12.88 1.18
N PHE A 97 8.62 -12.55 2.29
CA PHE A 97 8.41 -11.32 3.04
C PHE A 97 9.24 -10.17 2.46
N TYR A 98 8.59 -9.04 2.17
CA TYR A 98 9.23 -7.83 1.64
C TYR A 98 9.28 -6.68 2.65
N GLY A 99 8.77 -6.88 3.84
CA GLY A 99 8.84 -5.89 4.90
C GLY A 99 7.48 -5.47 5.43
N TYR A 100 7.51 -4.71 6.52
CA TYR A 100 6.28 -4.13 7.09
C TYR A 100 5.88 -2.88 6.31
N PHE A 101 4.61 -2.79 6.00
CA PHE A 101 4.02 -1.63 5.34
C PHE A 101 3.56 -0.65 6.42
N THR A 102 4.40 0.35 6.70
CA THR A 102 4.14 1.26 7.81
C THR A 102 4.79 2.62 7.60
N ALA A 103 4.11 3.65 8.09
CA ALA A 103 4.65 5.00 8.16
C ALA A 103 5.73 5.15 9.26
N ASN A 104 5.86 4.17 10.15
CA ASN A 104 6.89 4.17 11.19
C ASN A 104 8.25 3.89 10.57
N ARG A 105 9.03 4.94 10.37
CA ARG A 105 10.34 4.85 9.71
C ARG A 105 11.39 4.10 10.53
N TYR A 106 11.12 3.90 11.81
CA TYR A 106 12.06 3.24 12.74
C TYR A 106 11.72 1.78 12.97
N ARG A 107 10.64 1.28 12.36
CA ARG A 107 10.28 -0.12 12.55
C ARG A 107 11.32 -1.04 11.91
N PRO A 108 11.86 -2.03 12.66
CA PRO A 108 12.74 -3.02 12.07
C PRO A 108 12.04 -3.76 10.92
N LYS A 109 12.78 -4.05 9.86
CA LYS A 109 12.30 -4.74 8.66
C LYS A 109 11.19 -3.98 7.93
N ARG A 110 11.13 -2.66 8.10
CA ARG A 110 10.20 -1.83 7.34
C ARG A 110 10.48 -1.97 5.84
N ALA A 111 9.41 -2.10 5.05
CA ALA A 111 9.53 -2.03 3.60
C ALA A 111 9.91 -0.59 3.23
N ASN A 112 11.16 -0.39 2.80
CA ASN A 112 11.70 0.94 2.55
C ASN A 112 12.04 1.11 1.06
N PHE A 113 11.01 1.21 0.23
CA PHE A 113 11.18 1.54 -1.18
C PHE A 113 10.19 2.66 -1.54
N ASP A 114 10.42 3.31 -2.67
CA ASP A 114 9.75 4.58 -3.00
C ASP A 114 8.24 4.46 -3.02
N LEU A 115 7.68 3.37 -3.54
CA LEU A 115 6.22 3.23 -3.58
C LEU A 115 5.60 3.26 -2.18
N VAL A 116 6.18 2.52 -1.23
CA VAL A 116 5.72 2.53 0.16
C VAL A 116 5.85 3.94 0.75
N ASN A 117 6.97 4.59 0.50
CA ASN A 117 7.22 5.93 1.03
C ASN A 117 6.24 6.95 0.47
N ILE A 118 5.95 6.88 -0.82
CA ILE A 118 4.96 7.76 -1.47
C ILE A 118 3.57 7.53 -0.88
N ILE A 119 3.17 6.29 -0.75
CA ILE A 119 1.85 5.96 -0.19
C ILE A 119 1.74 6.48 1.24
N CYS A 120 2.73 6.21 2.08
CA CYS A 120 2.68 6.64 3.48
C CYS A 120 2.70 8.15 3.61
N GLU A 121 3.45 8.84 2.78
CA GLU A 121 3.54 10.30 2.83
C GLU A 121 2.29 10.99 2.31
N TYR A 122 1.70 10.48 1.24
CA TYR A 122 0.61 11.15 0.55
C TYR A 122 -0.75 10.47 0.69
N HIS A 123 -0.89 9.54 1.61
CA HIS A 123 -2.11 8.72 1.73
C HIS A 123 -3.40 9.53 1.82
N GLU A 124 -3.38 10.68 2.50
CA GLU A 124 -4.58 11.51 2.63
C GLU A 124 -5.00 12.11 1.29
N LYS A 125 -4.03 12.50 0.47
CA LYS A 125 -4.29 13.02 -0.87
C LYS A 125 -4.66 11.92 -1.85
N ILE A 126 -3.97 10.78 -1.76
CA ILE A 126 -4.27 9.63 -2.63
C ILE A 126 -5.71 9.18 -2.43
N ARG A 127 -6.16 9.13 -1.18
CA ARG A 127 -7.53 8.73 -0.81
C ARG A 127 -8.59 9.54 -1.56
N GLU A 128 -8.34 10.81 -1.81
CA GLU A 128 -9.29 11.68 -2.47
C GLU A 128 -9.49 11.33 -3.95
N ASP A 129 -8.44 10.82 -4.62
CA ASP A 129 -8.51 10.44 -6.02
C ASP A 129 -7.46 9.36 -6.33
N VAL A 130 -7.78 8.15 -5.96
CA VAL A 130 -6.89 6.99 -6.09
C VAL A 130 -6.48 6.76 -7.53
N GLY A 131 -7.41 6.86 -8.46
CA GLY A 131 -7.13 6.64 -9.88
C GLY A 131 -6.19 7.66 -10.47
N GLU A 132 -6.35 8.92 -10.12
CA GLU A 132 -5.45 9.98 -10.57
C GLU A 132 -4.03 9.76 -10.06
N TRP A 133 -3.90 9.37 -8.79
CA TRP A 133 -2.59 9.10 -8.22
C TRP A 133 -1.91 7.89 -8.87
N TYR A 134 -2.70 6.85 -9.19
CA TYR A 134 -2.16 5.73 -9.95
C TYR A 134 -1.53 6.22 -11.27
N ASP A 135 -2.24 7.07 -12.01
CA ASP A 135 -1.75 7.59 -13.28
C ASP A 135 -0.50 8.45 -13.12
N LYS A 136 -0.36 9.14 -11.99
CA LYS A 136 0.85 9.93 -11.70
C LYS A 136 2.05 9.04 -11.35
N ILE A 137 1.81 7.95 -10.63
CA ILE A 137 2.87 7.08 -10.12
C ILE A 137 3.31 6.07 -11.18
N PHE A 138 2.38 5.45 -11.86
CA PHE A 138 2.63 4.38 -12.83
C PHE A 138 2.44 4.85 -14.27
#